data_1cedbcef90632f1b6c13c0ce1061b148
#
_entry.id   1cedbcef90632f1b6c13c0ce1061b148
#
_cell.length_a   1.000
_cell.length_b   1.000
_cell.length_c   1.000
_cell.angle_alpha   90.00
_cell.angle_beta   90.00
_cell.angle_gamma   90.00
#
_symmetry.space_group_name_H-M   'P 1'
#
loop_
_entity.id
_entity.type
_entity.pdbx_description
1 polymer ?
#
loop_
_entity_poly.entity_id
_entity_poly.type
_entity_poly.pdbx_seq_one_letter_code
_entity_poly.pdbx_strand_id
1 'polypeptide(L)'
;MKKYKTVLMIDDNDIDGFVTKKIIEKSGFAKNVILKKSAFKALEYLRSNDSSGKNFPDIIFLDLRMPEMDGFKFLDEFEKLNNDSSNNCKIVVFSSSIDTDDYNRVKNNKFVKKYIRKPISMEAIKEFDF
;
A
#
# COMPACT_ATOMS: atom_id res chain seq x y z
N MET A 1 8.05 -17.85 -9.35
CA MET A 1 7.03 -17.92 -8.28
C MET A 1 6.71 -16.55 -7.76
N LYS A 2 5.44 -16.24 -7.59
CA LYS A 2 5.03 -14.93 -7.06
C LYS A 2 5.17 -14.94 -5.54
N LYS A 3 5.73 -13.87 -4.98
CA LYS A 3 6.01 -13.77 -3.55
C LYS A 3 4.74 -13.55 -2.73
N TYR A 4 3.83 -12.71 -3.23
CA TYR A 4 2.57 -12.41 -2.57
C TYR A 4 1.42 -12.60 -3.54
N LYS A 5 0.21 -12.82 -2.98
CA LYS A 5 -0.95 -13.04 -3.82
C LYS A 5 -1.49 -11.74 -4.38
N THR A 6 -1.73 -10.76 -3.53
CA THR A 6 -2.38 -9.51 -3.94
C THR A 6 -1.72 -8.31 -3.27
N VAL A 7 -1.41 -7.30 -4.08
CA VAL A 7 -0.92 -6.01 -3.63
C VAL A 7 -1.93 -4.95 -4.03
N LEU A 8 -2.30 -4.11 -3.09
CA LEU A 8 -3.13 -2.93 -3.35
C LEU A 8 -2.22 -1.71 -3.37
N MET A 9 -2.29 -0.93 -4.44
CA MET A 9 -1.58 0.34 -4.54
C MET A 9 -2.58 1.49 -4.42
N ILE A 10 -2.24 2.48 -3.61
CA ILE A 10 -3.07 3.67 -3.44
C ILE A 10 -2.23 4.88 -3.83
N ASP A 11 -2.51 5.44 -5.01
CA ASP A 11 -1.73 6.53 -5.58
C ASP A 11 -2.61 7.32 -6.54
N ASP A 12 -2.75 8.61 -6.33
CA ASP A 12 -3.58 9.48 -7.16
C ASP A 12 -2.89 9.92 -8.46
N ASN A 13 -1.59 9.70 -8.59
CA ASN A 13 -0.84 10.05 -9.79
C ASN A 13 -0.89 8.90 -10.78
N ASP A 14 -1.53 9.11 -11.94
CA ASP A 14 -1.74 8.07 -12.94
C ASP A 14 -0.42 7.51 -13.48
N ILE A 15 0.56 8.37 -13.72
CA ILE A 15 1.84 7.96 -14.28
C ILE A 15 2.63 7.15 -13.26
N ASP A 16 2.76 7.68 -12.05
CA ASP A 16 3.49 6.98 -10.97
C ASP A 16 2.84 5.63 -10.67
N GLY A 17 1.53 5.60 -10.57
CA GLY A 17 0.80 4.36 -10.29
C GLY A 17 1.00 3.32 -11.37
N PHE A 18 0.92 3.73 -12.64
CA PHE A 18 1.12 2.81 -13.77
C PHE A 18 2.55 2.25 -13.76
N VAL A 19 3.55 3.11 -13.61
CA VAL A 19 4.96 2.69 -13.63
C VAL A 19 5.25 1.73 -12.49
N THR A 20 4.82 2.07 -11.28
CA THR A 20 5.05 1.22 -10.11
C THR A 20 4.34 -0.12 -10.24
N LYS A 21 3.11 -0.11 -10.74
CA LYS A 21 2.37 -1.36 -10.98
C LYS A 21 3.15 -2.28 -11.93
N LYS A 22 3.68 -1.73 -13.02
CA LYS A 22 4.47 -2.52 -13.98
C LYS A 22 5.73 -3.10 -13.33
N ILE A 23 6.40 -2.33 -12.50
CA ILE A 23 7.59 -2.80 -11.80
C ILE A 23 7.24 -3.96 -10.87
N ILE A 24 6.16 -3.83 -10.11
CA ILE A 24 5.73 -4.88 -9.19
C ILE A 24 5.37 -6.15 -9.95
N GLU A 25 4.63 -6.02 -11.05
CA GLU A 25 4.23 -7.16 -11.86
C GLU A 25 5.44 -7.88 -12.46
N LYS A 26 6.38 -7.12 -13.03
CA LYS A 26 7.55 -7.69 -13.68
C LYS A 26 8.53 -8.32 -12.69
N SER A 27 8.58 -7.82 -11.47
CA SER A 27 9.50 -8.33 -10.46
C SER A 27 9.10 -9.70 -9.92
N GLY A 28 7.87 -10.12 -10.14
CA GLY A 28 7.34 -11.33 -9.53
C GLY A 28 6.96 -11.17 -8.06
N PHE A 29 6.92 -9.93 -7.58
CA PHE A 29 6.60 -9.65 -6.19
C PHE A 29 5.19 -10.07 -5.82
N ALA A 30 4.24 -9.87 -6.72
CA ALA A 30 2.84 -10.21 -6.46
C ALA A 30 2.18 -10.81 -7.69
N LYS A 31 1.22 -11.69 -7.46
CA LYS A 31 0.43 -12.28 -8.51
C LYS A 31 -0.57 -11.28 -9.10
N ASN A 32 -1.23 -10.53 -8.23
CA ASN A 32 -2.24 -9.54 -8.61
C ASN A 32 -1.86 -8.17 -8.04
N VAL A 33 -1.99 -7.13 -8.86
CA VAL A 33 -1.77 -5.76 -8.42
C VAL A 33 -3.01 -4.96 -8.72
N ILE A 34 -3.60 -4.37 -7.69
CA ILE A 34 -4.80 -3.56 -7.81
C ILE A 34 -4.43 -2.13 -7.50
N LEU A 35 -4.79 -1.21 -8.40
CA LEU A 35 -4.48 0.20 -8.25
C LEU A 35 -5.77 0.98 -7.98
N LYS A 36 -5.78 1.72 -6.88
CA LYS A 36 -6.86 2.65 -6.55
C LYS A 36 -6.28 4.05 -6.49
N LYS A 37 -7.00 5.00 -7.05
CA LYS A 37 -6.53 6.37 -7.21
C LYS A 37 -6.88 7.28 -6.05
N SER A 38 -7.60 6.77 -5.06
CA SER A 38 -7.94 7.55 -3.87
C SER A 38 -8.06 6.65 -2.66
N ALA A 39 -7.87 7.24 -1.48
CA ALA A 39 -8.05 6.52 -0.23
C ALA A 39 -9.50 6.05 -0.05
N PHE A 40 -10.46 6.84 -0.51
CA PHE A 40 -11.87 6.43 -0.46
C PHE A 40 -12.13 5.15 -1.23
N LYS A 41 -11.66 5.09 -2.47
CA LYS A 41 -11.84 3.91 -3.30
C LYS A 41 -11.12 2.71 -2.73
N ALA A 42 -9.96 2.93 -2.16
CA ALA A 42 -9.20 1.85 -1.52
C ALA A 42 -9.96 1.30 -0.31
N LEU A 43 -10.48 2.16 0.54
CA LEU A 43 -11.25 1.73 1.70
C LEU A 43 -12.54 1.00 1.30
N GLU A 44 -13.21 1.49 0.25
CA GLU A 44 -14.39 0.82 -0.29
C GLU A 44 -14.05 -0.61 -0.73
N TYR A 45 -12.94 -0.76 -1.45
CA TYR A 45 -12.47 -2.08 -1.87
C TYR A 45 -12.18 -2.97 -0.68
N LEU A 46 -11.49 -2.45 0.33
CA LEU A 46 -11.12 -3.22 1.52
C LEU A 46 -12.36 -3.65 2.30
N ARG A 47 -13.33 -2.75 2.47
CA ARG A 47 -14.56 -3.05 3.19
C ARG A 47 -15.40 -4.08 2.46
N SER A 48 -15.37 -4.08 1.13
CA SER A 48 -16.12 -5.06 0.33
C SER A 48 -15.53 -6.47 0.42
N ASN A 49 -14.25 -6.58 0.80
CA ASN A 49 -13.54 -7.86 0.79
C ASN A 49 -13.15 -8.34 2.19
N ASP A 50 -13.49 -7.60 3.22
CA ASP A 50 -13.02 -7.91 4.58
C ASP A 50 -13.68 -9.16 5.17
N SER A 51 -14.94 -9.43 4.82
CA SER A 51 -15.66 -10.57 5.41
C SER A 51 -15.17 -11.92 4.91
N SER A 52 -14.72 -11.99 3.66
CA SER A 52 -14.23 -13.24 3.08
C SER A 52 -12.73 -13.44 3.24
N GLY A 53 -11.97 -12.37 3.32
CA GLY A 53 -10.52 -12.39 3.33
C GLY A 53 -9.89 -12.87 2.04
N LYS A 54 -10.67 -13.35 1.09
CA LYS A 54 -10.16 -14.03 -0.11
C LYS A 54 -9.40 -13.10 -1.03
N ASN A 55 -9.89 -11.88 -1.21
CA ASN A 55 -9.26 -10.89 -2.10
C ASN A 55 -8.66 -9.74 -1.32
N PHE A 56 -8.54 -9.87 -0.02
CA PHE A 56 -7.92 -8.83 0.79
C PHE A 56 -6.42 -8.81 0.50
N PRO A 57 -5.82 -7.63 0.31
CA PRO A 57 -4.42 -7.58 -0.06
C PRO A 57 -3.50 -8.03 1.07
N ASP A 58 -2.39 -8.65 0.71
CA ASP A 58 -1.33 -9.00 1.65
C ASP A 58 -0.49 -7.79 1.99
N ILE A 59 -0.32 -6.91 1.02
CA ILE A 59 0.51 -5.70 1.15
C ILE A 59 -0.22 -4.54 0.50
N ILE A 60 -0.14 -3.37 1.13
CA ILE A 60 -0.65 -2.12 0.60
C ILE A 60 0.52 -1.16 0.40
N PHE A 61 0.65 -0.60 -0.81
CA PHE A 61 1.58 0.49 -1.09
C PHE A 61 0.77 1.78 -1.01
N LEU A 62 1.09 2.62 -0.05
CA LEU A 62 0.30 3.80 0.30
C LEU A 62 1.08 5.09 0.05
N ASP A 63 0.53 5.96 -0.80
CA ASP A 63 1.02 7.31 -0.95
C ASP A 63 0.44 8.19 0.16
N LEU A 64 1.28 8.99 0.80
CA LEU A 64 0.83 9.86 1.89
C LEU A 64 0.15 11.13 1.40
N ARG A 65 0.54 11.65 0.26
CA ARG A 65 0.07 12.96 -0.22
C ARG A 65 -0.95 12.78 -1.34
N MET A 66 -2.22 12.77 -0.96
CA MET A 66 -3.32 12.65 -1.89
C MET A 66 -4.38 13.70 -1.55
N PRO A 67 -5.15 14.17 -2.56
CA PRO A 67 -6.26 15.09 -2.28
C PRO A 67 -7.39 14.40 -1.51
N GLU A 68 -8.21 15.19 -0.86
CA GLU A 68 -9.37 14.77 -0.08
C GLU A 68 -9.00 13.99 1.16
N MET A 69 -8.62 12.73 1.01
CA MET A 69 -8.18 11.89 2.14
C MET A 69 -6.73 11.48 1.91
N ASP A 70 -5.82 11.98 2.74
CA ASP A 70 -4.41 11.63 2.63
C ASP A 70 -4.09 10.27 3.26
N GLY A 71 -2.83 9.85 3.15
CA GLY A 71 -2.40 8.56 3.68
C GLY A 71 -2.49 8.44 5.19
N PHE A 72 -2.33 9.54 5.92
CA PHE A 72 -2.45 9.50 7.38
C PHE A 72 -3.88 9.19 7.80
N LYS A 73 -4.84 9.82 7.14
CA LYS A 73 -6.25 9.56 7.40
C LYS A 73 -6.63 8.14 6.98
N PHE A 74 -6.06 7.68 5.86
CA PHE A 74 -6.25 6.30 5.43
C PHE A 74 -5.81 5.32 6.52
N LEU A 75 -4.64 5.55 7.12
CA LEU A 75 -4.14 4.67 8.18
C LEU A 75 -5.09 4.63 9.38
N ASP A 76 -5.66 5.78 9.76
CA ASP A 76 -6.63 5.83 10.84
C ASP A 76 -7.87 4.99 10.51
N GLU A 77 -8.38 5.12 9.29
CA GLU A 77 -9.56 4.37 8.86
C GLU A 77 -9.26 2.89 8.70
N PHE A 78 -8.04 2.55 8.24
CA PHE A 78 -7.63 1.17 8.08
C PHE A 78 -7.60 0.44 9.43
N GLU A 79 -7.14 1.09 10.48
CA GLU A 79 -7.10 0.50 11.81
C GLU A 79 -8.50 0.12 12.30
N LYS A 80 -9.52 0.87 11.90
CA LYS A 80 -10.90 0.62 12.30
C LYS A 80 -11.48 -0.65 11.69
N LEU A 81 -10.88 -1.21 10.65
CA LEU A 81 -11.34 -2.46 10.05
C LEU A 81 -11.24 -3.61 11.05
N ASN A 82 -10.12 -3.70 11.74
CA ASN A 82 -9.88 -4.61 12.87
C ASN A 82 -10.43 -6.02 12.68
N ASN A 83 -10.05 -6.68 11.60
CA ASN A 83 -10.38 -8.08 11.36
C ASN A 83 -9.10 -8.86 11.09
N ASP A 84 -9.19 -10.19 10.97
CA ASP A 84 -8.01 -11.03 10.80
C ASP A 84 -7.22 -10.64 9.55
N SER A 85 -7.91 -10.38 8.45
CA SER A 85 -7.24 -10.02 7.20
C SER A 85 -6.51 -8.68 7.31
N SER A 86 -7.16 -7.65 7.87
CA SER A 86 -6.53 -6.34 8.00
C SER A 86 -5.39 -6.38 9.01
N ASN A 87 -5.52 -7.16 10.08
CA ASN A 87 -4.48 -7.26 11.08
C ASN A 87 -3.22 -7.97 10.58
N ASN A 88 -3.36 -8.78 9.54
CA ASN A 88 -2.22 -9.47 8.91
C ASN A 88 -1.68 -8.75 7.68
N CYS A 89 -2.32 -7.67 7.26
CA CYS A 89 -1.89 -6.90 6.10
C CYS A 89 -0.70 -6.01 6.47
N LYS A 90 0.26 -5.88 5.57
CA LYS A 90 1.44 -5.04 5.77
C LYS A 90 1.36 -3.82 4.86
N ILE A 91 1.73 -2.67 5.39
CA ILE A 91 1.67 -1.42 4.63
C ILE A 91 3.08 -0.90 4.38
N VAL A 92 3.35 -0.58 3.12
CA VAL A 92 4.57 0.09 2.69
C VAL A 92 4.16 1.50 2.31
N VAL A 93 4.66 2.48 3.04
CA VAL A 93 4.45 3.88 2.70
C VAL A 93 5.45 4.24 1.62
N PHE A 94 4.96 4.81 0.50
CA PHE A 94 5.89 5.23 -0.53
C PHE A 94 5.44 6.59 -1.09
N SER A 95 6.37 7.54 -1.13
CA SER A 95 6.05 8.93 -1.39
C SER A 95 7.16 9.60 -2.18
N SER A 96 6.81 10.58 -3.02
CA SER A 96 7.79 11.37 -3.75
C SER A 96 8.55 12.32 -2.83
N SER A 97 7.97 12.65 -1.68
CA SER A 97 8.56 13.59 -0.73
C SER A 97 8.46 12.99 0.68
N ILE A 98 9.62 12.64 1.22
CA ILE A 98 9.71 12.09 2.57
C ILE A 98 10.41 13.11 3.44
N ASP A 99 9.68 13.73 4.37
CA ASP A 99 10.29 14.58 5.35
C ASP A 99 10.27 13.92 6.73
N THR A 100 11.00 14.51 7.68
CA THR A 100 11.14 13.96 9.02
C THR A 100 9.80 13.88 9.74
N ASP A 101 8.94 14.86 9.56
CA ASP A 101 7.63 14.88 10.22
C ASP A 101 6.75 13.75 9.72
N ASP A 102 6.71 13.51 8.42
CA ASP A 102 5.93 12.41 7.85
C ASP A 102 6.44 11.07 8.36
N TYR A 103 7.75 10.88 8.37
CA TYR A 103 8.35 9.65 8.88
C TYR A 103 7.98 9.45 10.35
N ASN A 104 8.10 10.50 11.17
CA ASN A 104 7.79 10.41 12.59
C ASN A 104 6.33 10.09 12.85
N ARG A 105 5.42 10.54 12.00
CA ARG A 105 3.99 10.26 12.13
C ARG A 105 3.65 8.80 11.85
N VAL A 106 4.39 8.13 10.98
CA VAL A 106 4.04 6.76 10.56
C VAL A 106 4.93 5.67 11.13
N LYS A 107 6.12 6.01 11.63
CA LYS A 107 7.12 5.00 12.03
C LYS A 107 6.64 4.05 13.14
N ASN A 108 5.74 4.50 13.98
CA ASN A 108 5.21 3.70 15.08
C ASN A 108 3.87 3.02 14.77
N ASN A 109 3.36 3.21 13.54
CA ASN A 109 2.13 2.55 13.14
C ASN A 109 2.39 1.05 12.99
N LYS A 110 1.57 0.23 13.65
CA LYS A 110 1.81 -1.22 13.69
C LYS A 110 1.71 -1.91 12.33
N PHE A 111 1.01 -1.31 11.37
CA PHE A 111 0.86 -1.89 10.03
C PHE A 111 1.98 -1.48 9.09
N VAL A 112 2.64 -0.35 9.34
CA VAL A 112 3.66 0.19 8.43
C VAL A 112 4.98 -0.54 8.66
N LYS A 113 5.44 -1.25 7.63
CA LYS A 113 6.67 -2.06 7.71
C LYS A 113 7.85 -1.42 6.99
N LYS A 114 7.58 -0.57 6.00
CA LYS A 114 8.62 0.10 5.23
C LYS A 114 8.15 1.49 4.85
N TYR A 115 9.13 2.38 4.68
CA TYR A 115 8.90 3.74 4.24
C TYR A 115 9.89 3.99 3.09
N ILE A 116 9.38 4.18 1.89
CA ILE A 116 10.19 4.21 0.67
C ILE A 116 9.91 5.48 -0.12
N ARG A 117 10.97 6.02 -0.70
CA ARG A 117 10.87 7.18 -1.57
C ARG A 117 10.64 6.74 -3.02
N LYS A 118 9.72 7.41 -3.71
CA LYS A 118 9.52 7.21 -5.14
C LYS A 118 10.71 7.73 -5.94
N PRO A 119 11.03 7.16 -7.10
CA PRO A 119 10.44 5.97 -7.69
C PRO A 119 11.02 4.69 -7.07
N ILE A 120 10.22 3.63 -7.05
CA ILE A 120 10.71 2.34 -6.58
C ILE A 120 11.48 1.65 -7.70
N SER A 121 12.61 1.01 -7.36
CA SER A 121 13.37 0.23 -8.32
C SER A 121 12.99 -1.25 -8.22
N MET A 122 13.29 -1.99 -9.31
CA MET A 122 13.07 -3.42 -9.29
C MET A 122 13.96 -4.11 -8.26
N GLU A 123 15.18 -3.62 -8.08
CA GLU A 123 16.10 -4.15 -7.08
C GLU A 123 15.54 -3.99 -5.68
N ALA A 124 15.00 -2.82 -5.37
CA ALA A 124 14.43 -2.56 -4.06
C ALA A 124 13.24 -3.46 -3.77
N ILE A 125 12.36 -3.66 -4.77
CA ILE A 125 11.18 -4.49 -4.56
C ILE A 125 11.54 -5.96 -4.33
N LYS A 126 12.58 -6.44 -4.97
CA LYS A 126 13.04 -7.82 -4.81
C LYS A 126 13.62 -8.10 -3.44
N GLU A 127 14.10 -7.07 -2.76
CA GLU A 127 14.68 -7.19 -1.43
C GLU A 127 13.63 -7.18 -0.31
N PHE A 128 12.39 -6.84 -0.62
CA PHE A 128 11.34 -6.80 0.39
C PHE A 128 11.04 -8.21 0.90
N ASP A 129 11.10 -8.35 2.22
CA ASP A 129 10.79 -9.60 2.90
C ASP A 129 10.15 -9.27 4.24
N PHE A 130 8.88 -9.59 4.36
CA PHE A 130 8.11 -9.25 5.55
C PHE A 130 7.73 -10.50 6.35
#